data_43d04fceb0834d8eccdf21196647683c
#
_entry.id   43d04fceb0834d8eccdf21196647683c
#
_cell.length_a   1.000
_cell.length_b   1.000
_cell.length_c   1.000
_cell.angle_alpha   90.00
_cell.angle_beta   90.00
_cell.angle_gamma   90.00
#
_symmetry.space_group_name_H-M   'P 1'
#
loop_
_entity.id
_entity.type
_entity.pdbx_description
1 polymer ?
#
loop_
_entity_poly.entity_id
_entity_poly.type
_entity_poly.pdbx_seq_one_letter_code
_entity_poly.pdbx_strand_id
1 'polypeptide(L)'
;TEIYTRTYTLSLHDALPISPPARARAPRRPARPPPRAAAAAAPAARAEIVAAAEACLEESIQAQLIAADITELKDFGASVGPLQNAGFTHVADLSRHSRRSLERYRGIGEVTAESAMKALGLFQESARAHARLLPDPDNRRVADNRLLLALARYETLVREIPPRAQEADIRFKDANERLVALRAKTKVSQQLFSGAARDELAYTSEAIEKNLRWVESEAKGLADYAQGLTFDPAAVWKRYADNAATFIALLESVLPPKVVAKGILAGPDMRGGLPAVIADAVEATSVDLSLMTANLRRYQQFGTQYIVHQKRVLLGDDMGLGKTIQVLAAMCHLAAQGKKRFFVVAPNSVLINWEREVRKHTKLNPIVVHGFDRDDELAQWRREGGVAITTYTTLARLLEGIDKVDLLAVDEAHSVKNPAAQRTQSVKRLCGLAEYAVFMSGTALENRLEELHTLVTTVQPNIGPEVSALLRQVRPVPAEVRTQLAPVYLRRTQADVLTELPDLTETDEVIPLEPADLEAYRASPDNLMHRRLAATIGAGNLQSAKFDRLKELLDGYKEDGRKVAVFSFFRQVLNDVSTSVGGCPQINGSISAEERQLVLDRFAAQEGFGVIALQIEAG
;
A
#
# COMPACT_ATOMS: atom_id res chain seq x y z
N THR A 1 -2.11 23.24 5.32
CA THR A 1 -2.21 23.49 6.76
C THR A 1 -2.30 25.00 7.11
N GLU A 2 -2.18 25.88 6.11
CA GLU A 2 -2.16 27.35 6.32
C GLU A 2 -3.47 28.09 5.98
N ILE A 3 -4.55 27.38 5.65
CA ILE A 3 -5.80 28.02 5.15
C ILE A 3 -6.80 28.34 6.30
N TYR A 4 -6.54 28.00 7.55
CA TYR A 4 -7.51 28.13 8.63
C TYR A 4 -7.14 29.11 9.75
N THR A 5 -6.37 30.16 9.47
CA THR A 5 -6.07 31.23 10.45
C THR A 5 -6.66 32.56 10.07
N ARG A 6 -7.98 32.64 9.84
CA ARG A 6 -8.69 33.91 9.97
C ARG A 6 -9.78 33.80 11.03
N THR A 7 -9.48 34.37 12.18
CA THR A 7 -10.37 34.56 13.32
C THR A 7 -11.51 35.49 12.94
N TYR A 8 -12.73 34.99 12.85
CA TYR A 8 -13.92 35.81 12.86
C TYR A 8 -14.60 35.67 14.20
N THR A 9 -14.32 36.58 15.11
CA THR A 9 -15.13 36.84 16.31
C THR A 9 -16.24 37.81 15.93
N LEU A 10 -17.42 37.28 15.64
CA LEU A 10 -18.62 38.09 15.48
C LEU A 10 -19.56 37.84 16.65
N SER A 11 -19.66 38.83 17.56
CA SER A 11 -20.66 38.84 18.61
C SER A 11 -22.00 39.28 18.03
N LEU A 12 -23.06 38.52 18.24
CA LEU A 12 -24.45 38.90 17.88
C LEU A 12 -24.92 40.18 18.56
N HIS A 13 -24.22 40.64 19.62
CA HIS A 13 -24.58 41.84 20.37
C HIS A 13 -24.33 43.14 19.63
N ASP A 14 -23.42 43.17 18.65
CA ASP A 14 -23.09 44.38 17.91
C ASP A 14 -24.02 44.66 16.72
N ALA A 15 -25.01 43.80 16.48
CA ALA A 15 -25.83 43.87 15.26
C ALA A 15 -27.26 44.41 15.44
N LEU A 16 -27.78 44.58 16.65
CA LEU A 16 -29.18 45.00 16.87
C LEU A 16 -29.32 46.02 18.00
N PRO A 17 -29.70 47.29 17.71
CA PRO A 17 -30.23 48.21 18.71
C PRO A 17 -31.76 47.93 18.87
N ILE A 18 -32.14 47.00 19.69
CA ILE A 18 -33.54 46.80 20.12
C ILE A 18 -33.56 47.03 21.62
N SER A 19 -34.30 48.03 22.06
CA SER A 19 -34.57 48.33 23.46
C SER A 19 -35.26 47.15 24.15
N PRO A 20 -34.91 46.81 25.40
CA PRO A 20 -35.21 45.53 26.02
C PRO A 20 -36.60 45.43 26.59
N PRO A 21 -37.28 44.30 26.52
CA PRO A 21 -38.13 43.82 27.58
C PRO A 21 -37.28 42.99 28.58
N ALA A 22 -37.42 43.37 29.85
CA ALA A 22 -37.05 42.72 31.09
C ALA A 22 -35.90 41.67 31.06
N ARG A 23 -34.81 42.09 31.74
CA ARG A 23 -33.75 41.28 32.37
C ARG A 23 -33.65 39.80 31.94
N ALA A 24 -32.98 39.56 30.83
CA ALA A 24 -32.32 38.29 30.55
C ALA A 24 -30.82 38.43 30.85
N ARG A 25 -30.24 37.47 31.58
CA ARG A 25 -28.81 37.41 31.89
C ARG A 25 -27.98 37.46 30.61
N ALA A 26 -26.95 38.29 30.61
CA ALA A 26 -25.98 38.40 29.51
C ALA A 26 -25.50 36.99 29.09
N PRO A 27 -25.50 36.67 27.77
CA PRO A 27 -24.95 35.42 27.31
C PRO A 27 -23.46 35.41 27.59
N ARG A 28 -22.99 34.31 28.21
CA ARG A 28 -21.56 33.99 28.38
C ARG A 28 -20.91 34.05 26.99
N ARG A 29 -19.68 34.59 26.95
CA ARG A 29 -18.85 34.61 25.72
C ARG A 29 -19.02 33.29 24.96
N PRO A 30 -19.28 33.34 23.62
CA PRO A 30 -19.38 32.11 22.84
C PRO A 30 -18.09 31.32 22.98
N ALA A 31 -18.25 30.01 23.24
CA ALA A 31 -17.15 29.08 23.24
C ALA A 31 -16.42 29.13 21.89
N ARG A 32 -15.12 28.92 21.92
CA ARG A 32 -14.28 28.90 20.71
C ARG A 32 -14.90 28.04 19.61
N PRO A 33 -14.74 28.42 18.33
CA PRO A 33 -15.41 27.74 17.23
C PRO A 33 -15.09 26.25 17.20
N PRO A 34 -16.12 25.42 17.00
CA PRO A 34 -16.12 23.96 17.13
C PRO A 34 -15.15 23.17 16.23
N PRO A 35 -14.77 23.63 15.03
CA PRO A 35 -13.87 22.84 14.20
C PRO A 35 -12.47 22.61 14.81
N ARG A 36 -12.06 23.43 15.79
CA ARG A 36 -10.72 23.31 16.40
C ARG A 36 -10.55 22.06 17.28
N ALA A 37 -11.59 21.59 17.95
CA ALA A 37 -11.50 20.42 18.82
C ALA A 37 -11.43 19.11 18.00
N ALA A 38 -12.26 19.00 16.97
CA ALA A 38 -12.23 17.84 16.04
C ALA A 38 -10.96 17.86 15.17
N ALA A 39 -10.51 19.04 14.70
CA ALA A 39 -9.25 19.18 13.97
C ALA A 39 -8.01 18.89 14.83
N ALA A 40 -8.10 19.02 16.17
CA ALA A 40 -7.03 18.67 17.09
C ALA A 40 -6.98 17.17 17.43
N ALA A 41 -8.05 16.41 17.20
CA ALA A 41 -8.11 14.98 17.53
C ALA A 41 -7.18 14.13 16.66
N ALA A 42 -7.11 14.40 15.36
CA ALA A 42 -6.22 13.67 14.45
C ALA A 42 -4.72 13.93 14.74
N PRO A 43 -4.26 15.18 14.95
CA PRO A 43 -2.88 15.44 15.39
C PRO A 43 -2.54 14.81 16.74
N ALA A 44 -3.49 14.80 17.71
CA ALA A 44 -3.28 14.15 18.99
C ALA A 44 -3.16 12.63 18.85
N ALA A 45 -4.04 12.00 18.08
CA ALA A 45 -3.95 10.57 17.78
C ALA A 45 -2.68 10.21 17.01
N ARG A 46 -2.19 11.08 16.12
CA ARG A 46 -0.90 10.91 15.47
C ARG A 46 0.26 10.93 16.46
N ALA A 47 0.25 11.83 17.42
CA ALA A 47 1.26 11.87 18.48
C ALA A 47 1.24 10.62 19.35
N GLU A 48 0.05 10.07 19.63
CA GLU A 48 -0.15 8.81 20.36
C GLU A 48 0.48 7.62 19.61
N ILE A 49 0.32 7.55 18.27
CA ILE A 49 0.97 6.52 17.43
C ILE A 49 2.50 6.64 17.51
N VAL A 50 3.05 7.85 17.39
CA VAL A 50 4.49 8.06 17.46
C VAL A 50 5.05 7.60 18.81
N ALA A 51 4.39 7.96 19.90
CA ALA A 51 4.79 7.53 21.24
C ALA A 51 4.69 6.02 21.45
N ALA A 52 3.64 5.39 20.92
CA ALA A 52 3.47 3.94 20.98
C ALA A 52 4.53 3.21 20.14
N ALA A 53 4.87 3.74 18.97
CA ALA A 53 5.91 3.20 18.10
C ALA A 53 7.31 3.30 18.76
N GLU A 54 7.60 4.43 19.40
CA GLU A 54 8.85 4.59 20.17
C GLU A 54 8.93 3.60 21.33
N ALA A 55 7.82 3.33 22.02
CA ALA A 55 7.76 2.32 23.09
C ALA A 55 7.99 0.90 22.56
N CYS A 56 7.40 0.53 21.41
CA CYS A 56 7.65 -0.76 20.76
C CYS A 56 9.13 -0.94 20.41
N LEU A 57 9.75 0.13 19.93
CA LEU A 57 11.16 0.15 19.56
C LEU A 57 12.05 -0.07 20.77
N GLU A 58 11.79 0.67 21.84
CA GLU A 58 12.58 0.55 23.09
C GLU A 58 12.43 -0.85 23.69
N GLU A 59 11.22 -1.43 23.74
CA GLU A 59 11.02 -2.81 24.17
C GLU A 59 11.81 -3.81 23.28
N SER A 60 11.85 -3.59 21.97
CA SER A 60 12.63 -4.45 21.05
C SER A 60 14.12 -4.37 21.30
N ILE A 61 14.66 -3.17 21.53
CA ILE A 61 16.07 -2.95 21.86
C ILE A 61 16.41 -3.61 23.20
N GLN A 62 15.57 -3.42 24.21
CA GLN A 62 15.78 -4.03 25.54
C GLN A 62 15.75 -5.56 25.47
N ALA A 63 14.86 -6.14 24.67
CA ALA A 63 14.82 -7.58 24.46
C ALA A 63 16.13 -8.10 23.84
N GLN A 64 16.69 -7.39 22.86
CA GLN A 64 17.98 -7.75 22.25
C GLN A 64 19.13 -7.63 23.25
N LEU A 65 19.17 -6.57 24.07
CA LEU A 65 20.18 -6.40 25.13
C LEU A 65 20.12 -7.53 26.16
N ILE A 66 18.92 -7.99 26.51
CA ILE A 66 18.72 -9.09 27.48
C ILE A 66 19.13 -10.43 26.88
N ALA A 67 18.85 -10.65 25.58
CA ALA A 67 19.19 -11.90 24.91
C ALA A 67 20.68 -12.04 24.58
N ALA A 68 21.38 -10.91 24.36
CA ALA A 68 22.76 -10.90 23.94
C ALA A 68 23.72 -11.26 25.11
N ASP A 69 24.60 -12.25 24.86
CA ASP A 69 25.68 -12.58 25.78
C ASP A 69 26.71 -11.45 25.81
N ILE A 70 27.35 -11.25 26.98
CA ILE A 70 28.35 -10.20 27.15
C ILE A 70 29.53 -10.34 26.16
N THR A 71 29.81 -11.56 25.68
CA THR A 71 30.88 -11.84 24.71
C THR A 71 30.66 -11.18 23.36
N GLU A 72 29.42 -10.89 22.98
CA GLU A 72 29.09 -10.21 21.72
C GLU A 72 29.70 -8.79 21.67
N LEU A 73 29.91 -8.16 22.82
CA LEU A 73 30.56 -6.84 22.86
C LEU A 73 32.04 -6.86 22.40
N LYS A 74 32.64 -8.04 22.24
CA LYS A 74 33.97 -8.19 21.65
C LYS A 74 34.01 -7.69 20.21
N ASP A 75 32.95 -7.95 19.45
CA ASP A 75 32.84 -7.53 18.05
C ASP A 75 32.71 -6.00 17.93
N PHE A 76 32.33 -5.34 19.01
CA PHE A 76 32.25 -3.88 19.13
C PHE A 76 33.44 -3.25 19.83
N GLY A 77 34.50 -4.04 20.10
CA GLY A 77 35.78 -3.56 20.60
C GLY A 77 35.91 -3.54 22.16
N ALA A 78 35.04 -4.24 22.89
CA ALA A 78 35.17 -4.35 24.32
C ALA A 78 36.16 -5.45 24.75
N SER A 79 36.90 -5.21 25.85
CA SER A 79 37.67 -6.23 26.55
C SER A 79 36.75 -7.03 27.48
N VAL A 80 36.22 -8.15 27.02
CA VAL A 80 35.13 -8.90 27.68
C VAL A 80 35.58 -9.68 28.91
N GLY A 81 36.84 -10.21 28.94
CA GLY A 81 37.34 -11.03 30.03
C GLY A 81 37.19 -10.39 31.40
N PRO A 82 37.63 -9.14 31.64
CA PRO A 82 37.42 -8.44 32.91
C PRO A 82 35.95 -8.28 33.30
N LEU A 83 35.03 -8.12 32.31
CA LEU A 83 33.59 -8.00 32.54
C LEU A 83 33.00 -9.32 33.02
N GLN A 84 33.35 -10.44 32.36
CA GLN A 84 32.94 -11.78 32.79
C GLN A 84 33.47 -12.11 34.20
N ASN A 85 34.71 -11.79 34.49
CA ASN A 85 35.30 -12.00 35.81
C ASN A 85 34.62 -11.14 36.91
N ALA A 86 34.01 -10.03 36.52
CA ALA A 86 33.23 -9.17 37.42
C ALA A 86 31.77 -9.63 37.56
N GLY A 87 31.37 -10.70 36.85
CA GLY A 87 30.03 -11.33 36.93
C GLY A 87 29.00 -10.82 35.94
N PHE A 88 29.39 -10.05 34.92
CA PHE A 88 28.49 -9.63 33.85
C PHE A 88 28.32 -10.77 32.87
N THR A 89 27.05 -11.16 32.61
CA THR A 89 26.71 -12.29 31.72
C THR A 89 26.01 -11.84 30.44
N HIS A 90 25.22 -10.79 30.53
CA HIS A 90 24.47 -10.26 29.38
C HIS A 90 24.79 -8.77 29.15
N VAL A 91 24.60 -8.33 27.92
CA VAL A 91 24.81 -6.92 27.55
C VAL A 91 23.88 -5.98 28.35
N ALA A 92 22.67 -6.45 28.68
CA ALA A 92 21.73 -5.71 29.52
C ALA A 92 22.28 -5.38 30.91
N ASP A 93 23.17 -6.21 31.45
CA ASP A 93 23.75 -5.96 32.77
C ASP A 93 24.59 -4.68 32.76
N LEU A 94 25.32 -4.40 31.68
CA LEU A 94 26.09 -3.17 31.52
C LEU A 94 25.22 -1.93 31.35
N SER A 95 24.06 -2.05 30.77
CA SER A 95 23.17 -0.92 30.50
C SER A 95 22.69 -0.21 31.76
N ARG A 96 22.74 -0.88 32.89
CA ARG A 96 22.37 -0.38 34.22
C ARG A 96 23.51 0.35 34.93
N HIS A 97 24.72 0.37 34.33
CA HIS A 97 25.91 0.92 34.92
C HIS A 97 26.41 2.17 34.17
N SER A 98 26.97 3.11 34.90
CA SER A 98 27.77 4.19 34.34
C SER A 98 29.26 3.80 34.33
N ARG A 99 30.08 4.48 33.50
CA ARG A 99 31.53 4.29 33.46
C ARG A 99 32.13 4.26 34.89
N ARG A 100 31.81 5.27 35.72
CA ARG A 100 32.30 5.38 37.11
C ARG A 100 31.84 4.24 38.02
N SER A 101 30.69 3.64 37.76
CA SER A 101 30.20 2.49 38.53
C SER A 101 30.91 1.20 38.14
N LEU A 102 31.31 1.04 36.88
CA LEU A 102 32.07 -0.09 36.37
C LEU A 102 33.51 -0.10 36.96
N GLU A 103 34.13 1.04 37.09
CA GLU A 103 35.50 1.17 37.69
C GLU A 103 35.59 0.70 39.16
N ARG A 104 34.46 0.52 39.84
CA ARG A 104 34.42 -0.02 41.22
C ARG A 104 34.56 -1.53 41.29
N TYR A 105 34.38 -2.22 40.15
CA TYR A 105 34.54 -3.68 40.11
C TYR A 105 36.01 -4.07 40.02
N ARG A 106 36.39 -5.07 40.81
CA ARG A 106 37.78 -5.56 40.84
C ARG A 106 38.19 -6.08 39.46
N GLY A 107 39.24 -5.53 38.89
CA GLY A 107 39.76 -5.91 37.56
C GLY A 107 39.21 -5.07 36.39
N ILE A 108 38.31 -4.11 36.65
CA ILE A 108 37.85 -3.17 35.65
C ILE A 108 38.51 -1.81 35.90
N GLY A 109 39.50 -1.49 35.08
CA GLY A 109 40.17 -0.16 35.11
C GLY A 109 39.46 0.83 34.17
N GLU A 110 39.93 2.09 34.19
CA GLU A 110 39.39 3.19 33.41
C GLU A 110 39.26 2.86 31.91
N VAL A 111 40.30 2.31 31.30
CA VAL A 111 40.33 1.94 29.86
C VAL A 111 39.30 0.83 29.54
N THR A 112 39.19 -0.15 30.44
CA THR A 112 38.21 -1.24 30.25
C THR A 112 36.77 -0.74 30.38
N ALA A 113 36.50 0.13 31.36
CA ALA A 113 35.20 0.72 31.55
C ALA A 113 34.79 1.61 30.36
N GLU A 114 35.73 2.39 29.82
CA GLU A 114 35.50 3.25 28.66
C GLU A 114 35.25 2.43 27.40
N SER A 115 36.04 1.39 27.12
CA SER A 115 35.86 0.51 25.97
C SER A 115 34.53 -0.25 26.07
N ALA A 116 34.12 -0.71 27.25
CA ALA A 116 32.85 -1.38 27.48
C ALA A 116 31.64 -0.46 27.23
N MET A 117 31.69 0.78 27.72
CA MET A 117 30.60 1.75 27.50
C MET A 117 30.51 2.18 26.03
N LYS A 118 31.66 2.34 25.36
CA LYS A 118 31.69 2.62 23.92
C LYS A 118 31.09 1.46 23.10
N ALA A 119 31.48 0.23 23.42
CA ALA A 119 30.96 -0.97 22.76
C ALA A 119 29.44 -1.15 23.01
N LEU A 120 28.99 -0.88 24.24
CA LEU A 120 27.55 -0.86 24.55
C LEU A 120 26.80 0.16 23.70
N GLY A 121 27.34 1.37 23.52
CA GLY A 121 26.73 2.39 22.65
C GLY A 121 26.62 1.92 21.18
N LEU A 122 27.69 1.32 20.65
CA LEU A 122 27.70 0.78 19.29
C LEU A 122 26.74 -0.43 19.14
N PHE A 123 26.68 -1.30 20.16
CA PHE A 123 25.71 -2.40 20.18
C PHE A 123 24.28 -1.87 20.20
N GLN A 124 23.99 -0.86 21.03
CA GLN A 124 22.66 -0.24 21.06
C GLN A 124 22.29 0.43 19.73
N GLU A 125 23.24 1.05 19.05
CA GLU A 125 23.03 1.60 17.69
C GLU A 125 22.76 0.48 16.69
N SER A 126 23.50 -0.62 16.75
CA SER A 126 23.26 -1.81 15.94
C SER A 126 21.88 -2.44 16.24
N ALA A 127 21.56 -2.62 17.53
CA ALA A 127 20.26 -3.12 17.96
C ALA A 127 19.09 -2.22 17.48
N ARG A 128 19.28 -0.90 17.50
CA ARG A 128 18.30 0.05 16.94
C ARG A 128 18.14 -0.09 15.43
N ALA A 129 19.23 -0.31 14.71
CA ALA A 129 19.20 -0.50 13.24
C ALA A 129 18.47 -1.79 12.85
N HIS A 130 18.48 -2.83 13.70
CA HIS A 130 17.84 -4.12 13.47
C HIS A 130 16.51 -4.29 14.23
N ALA A 131 16.11 -3.30 15.05
CA ALA A 131 14.85 -3.36 15.77
C ALA A 131 13.66 -3.26 14.83
N ARG A 132 12.76 -4.23 14.91
CA ARG A 132 11.53 -4.27 14.12
C ARG A 132 10.36 -3.69 14.92
N LEU A 133 9.60 -2.81 14.28
CA LEU A 133 8.45 -2.14 14.88
C LEU A 133 7.15 -2.92 14.66
N LEU A 134 7.21 -4.03 13.91
CA LEU A 134 6.04 -4.77 13.51
C LEU A 134 5.50 -5.63 14.65
N PRO A 135 4.21 -5.52 14.98
CA PRO A 135 3.55 -6.40 15.95
C PRO A 135 3.58 -7.85 15.49
N ASP A 136 3.94 -8.76 16.41
CA ASP A 136 3.95 -10.18 16.17
C ASP A 136 2.68 -10.82 16.77
N PRO A 137 1.79 -11.43 15.94
CA PRO A 137 0.57 -12.07 16.43
C PRO A 137 0.83 -13.23 17.40
N ASP A 138 1.96 -13.92 17.24
CA ASP A 138 2.32 -15.09 18.05
C ASP A 138 3.05 -14.70 19.33
N ASN A 139 3.69 -13.51 19.36
CA ASN A 139 4.43 -12.99 20.50
C ASN A 139 4.02 -11.54 20.84
N ARG A 140 2.79 -11.38 21.32
CA ARG A 140 2.14 -10.08 21.56
C ARG A 140 2.72 -9.35 22.76
N ARG A 141 3.40 -8.23 22.51
CA ARG A 141 3.93 -7.34 23.56
C ARG A 141 2.89 -6.31 23.98
N VAL A 142 3.07 -5.72 25.17
CA VAL A 142 2.18 -4.66 25.67
C VAL A 142 2.23 -3.41 24.77
N ALA A 143 3.41 -3.07 24.26
CA ALA A 143 3.60 -1.95 23.36
C ALA A 143 2.88 -2.18 22.01
N ASP A 144 2.88 -3.41 21.47
CA ASP A 144 2.17 -3.76 20.24
C ASP A 144 0.67 -3.53 20.37
N ASN A 145 0.06 -3.89 21.51
CA ASN A 145 -1.35 -3.60 21.78
C ASN A 145 -1.63 -2.09 21.71
N ARG A 146 -0.79 -1.28 22.35
CA ARG A 146 -0.94 0.19 22.35
C ARG A 146 -0.82 0.76 20.93
N LEU A 147 0.15 0.27 20.15
CA LEU A 147 0.38 0.71 18.79
C LEU A 147 -0.83 0.40 17.88
N LEU A 148 -1.31 -0.85 17.92
CA LEU A 148 -2.45 -1.27 17.10
C LEU A 148 -3.74 -0.53 17.48
N LEU A 149 -4.00 -0.31 18.76
CA LEU A 149 -5.16 0.45 19.24
C LEU A 149 -5.08 1.93 18.82
N ALA A 150 -3.89 2.55 18.91
CA ALA A 150 -3.67 3.93 18.46
C ALA A 150 -3.88 4.07 16.95
N LEU A 151 -3.40 3.11 16.15
CA LEU A 151 -3.60 3.07 14.70
C LEU A 151 -5.08 2.91 14.33
N ALA A 152 -5.80 1.98 14.98
CA ALA A 152 -7.23 1.78 14.76
C ALA A 152 -8.04 3.04 15.09
N ARG A 153 -7.68 3.73 16.19
CA ARG A 153 -8.29 5.00 16.58
C ARG A 153 -8.03 6.08 15.55
N TYR A 154 -6.80 6.25 15.11
CA TYR A 154 -6.43 7.25 14.12
C TYR A 154 -7.15 7.03 12.78
N GLU A 155 -7.16 5.78 12.30
CA GLU A 155 -7.86 5.41 11.07
C GLU A 155 -9.34 5.80 11.12
N THR A 156 -10.02 5.47 12.23
CA THR A 156 -11.44 5.82 12.43
C THR A 156 -11.65 7.34 12.45
N LEU A 157 -10.78 8.07 13.16
CA LEU A 157 -10.85 9.54 13.22
C LEU A 157 -10.65 10.19 11.86
N VAL A 158 -9.67 9.73 11.07
CA VAL A 158 -9.38 10.28 9.73
C VAL A 158 -10.48 9.93 8.73
N ARG A 159 -11.14 8.78 8.89
CA ARG A 159 -12.19 8.31 7.99
C ARG A 159 -13.54 8.96 8.26
N GLU A 160 -13.94 9.10 9.53
CA GLU A 160 -15.31 9.45 9.91
C GLU A 160 -15.49 10.93 10.27
N ILE A 161 -14.46 11.58 10.82
CA ILE A 161 -14.59 12.99 11.21
C ILE A 161 -14.68 13.95 10.01
N PRO A 162 -13.85 13.87 8.95
CA PRO A 162 -13.84 14.85 7.88
C PRO A 162 -15.20 15.07 7.18
N PRO A 163 -15.97 14.02 6.83
CA PRO A 163 -17.27 14.23 6.18
C PRO A 163 -18.26 15.00 7.06
N ARG A 164 -18.31 14.69 8.37
CA ARG A 164 -19.19 15.37 9.32
C ARG A 164 -18.73 16.79 9.62
N ALA A 165 -17.42 17.00 9.73
CA ALA A 165 -16.82 18.32 9.92
C ALA A 165 -17.05 19.20 8.69
N GLN A 166 -17.02 18.65 7.48
CA GLN A 166 -17.30 19.38 6.24
C GLN A 166 -18.76 19.86 6.18
N GLU A 167 -19.71 19.04 6.60
CA GLU A 167 -21.12 19.46 6.68
C GLU A 167 -21.29 20.61 7.68
N ALA A 168 -20.64 20.52 8.84
CA ALA A 168 -20.69 21.60 9.84
C ALA A 168 -20.06 22.91 9.30
N ASP A 169 -18.96 22.84 8.54
CA ASP A 169 -18.32 24.00 7.92
C ASP A 169 -19.22 24.64 6.85
N ILE A 170 -19.88 23.84 6.01
CA ILE A 170 -20.84 24.33 5.01
C ILE A 170 -21.99 25.09 5.68
N ARG A 171 -22.59 24.53 6.73
CA ARG A 171 -23.69 25.16 7.46
C ARG A 171 -23.24 26.43 8.19
N PHE A 172 -22.03 26.41 8.73
CA PHE A 172 -21.44 27.61 9.34
C PHE A 172 -21.21 28.74 8.33
N LYS A 173 -20.68 28.43 7.15
CA LYS A 173 -20.49 29.40 6.07
C LYS A 173 -21.81 29.97 5.60
N ASP A 174 -22.82 29.13 5.35
CA ASP A 174 -24.18 29.60 4.99
C ASP A 174 -24.76 30.54 6.06
N ALA A 175 -24.67 30.15 7.34
CA ALA A 175 -25.13 31.02 8.43
C ALA A 175 -24.39 32.35 8.49
N ASN A 176 -23.08 32.35 8.27
CA ASN A 176 -22.24 33.55 8.26
C ASN A 176 -22.56 34.49 7.06
N GLU A 177 -22.75 33.93 5.87
CA GLU A 177 -23.16 34.67 4.68
C GLU A 177 -24.52 35.34 4.87
N ARG A 178 -25.49 34.61 5.43
CA ARG A 178 -26.80 35.16 5.80
C ARG A 178 -26.70 36.24 6.86
N LEU A 179 -25.82 36.12 7.84
CA LEU A 179 -25.56 37.11 8.87
C LEU A 179 -24.98 38.41 8.25
N VAL A 180 -24.02 38.26 7.32
CA VAL A 180 -23.44 39.41 6.60
C VAL A 180 -24.49 40.12 5.75
N ALA A 181 -25.34 39.39 5.03
CA ALA A 181 -26.44 39.90 4.24
C ALA A 181 -27.47 40.63 5.12
N LEU A 182 -27.76 40.07 6.29
CA LEU A 182 -28.67 40.67 7.27
C LEU A 182 -28.14 42.03 7.80
N ARG A 183 -26.84 42.11 8.10
CA ARG A 183 -26.16 43.35 8.51
C ARG A 183 -26.25 44.45 7.45
N ALA A 184 -26.14 44.08 6.18
CA ALA A 184 -26.27 45.05 5.10
C ALA A 184 -27.69 45.64 5.00
N LYS A 185 -28.72 44.86 5.38
CA LYS A 185 -30.14 45.30 5.37
C LYS A 185 -30.58 46.04 6.65
N THR A 186 -29.79 46.00 7.74
CA THR A 186 -30.16 46.60 9.04
C THR A 186 -29.82 48.09 9.21
N LYS A 187 -29.64 48.86 8.13
CA LYS A 187 -29.54 50.32 8.25
C LYS A 187 -30.85 50.85 8.82
N VAL A 188 -30.76 51.62 9.90
CA VAL A 188 -31.86 52.12 10.75
C VAL A 188 -33.01 52.76 9.95
N SER A 189 -32.73 53.36 8.80
CA SER A 189 -33.74 53.99 7.94
C SER A 189 -34.71 53.01 7.24
N GLN A 190 -34.34 51.73 7.08
CA GLN A 190 -35.21 50.74 6.42
C GLN A 190 -36.14 50.01 7.41
N GLN A 191 -35.80 49.99 8.70
CA GLN A 191 -36.60 49.30 9.74
C GLN A 191 -37.86 50.09 10.16
N LEU A 192 -37.93 51.37 9.85
CA LEU A 192 -39.03 52.21 10.31
C LEU A 192 -40.30 52.11 9.44
N PHE A 193 -40.25 51.45 8.26
CA PHE A 193 -41.30 51.63 7.24
C PHE A 193 -42.01 50.38 6.73
N SER A 194 -41.68 49.14 7.17
CA SER A 194 -42.50 47.97 6.78
C SER A 194 -42.50 46.83 7.80
N GLY A 195 -43.71 46.34 8.15
CA GLY A 195 -43.88 45.15 8.98
C GLY A 195 -43.24 43.88 8.37
N ALA A 196 -43.33 43.71 7.06
CA ALA A 196 -42.77 42.58 6.32
C ALA A 196 -41.23 42.46 6.45
N ALA A 197 -40.52 43.62 6.57
CA ALA A 197 -39.07 43.61 6.78
C ALA A 197 -38.67 43.13 8.20
N ARG A 198 -39.54 43.35 9.20
CA ARG A 198 -39.32 42.85 10.57
C ARG A 198 -39.53 41.32 10.65
N ASP A 199 -40.54 40.81 9.97
CA ASP A 199 -40.83 39.36 9.94
C ASP A 199 -39.73 38.58 9.19
N GLU A 200 -39.22 39.14 8.08
CA GLU A 200 -38.07 38.58 7.34
C GLU A 200 -36.80 38.55 8.21
N LEU A 201 -36.56 39.64 8.97
CA LEU A 201 -35.45 39.75 9.92
C LEU A 201 -35.55 38.70 11.04
N ALA A 202 -36.74 38.55 11.64
CA ALA A 202 -36.98 37.59 12.70
C ALA A 202 -36.79 36.18 12.20
N TYR A 203 -37.38 35.81 11.06
CA TYR A 203 -37.24 34.48 10.45
C TYR A 203 -35.78 34.16 10.08
N THR A 204 -35.06 35.12 9.50
CA THR A 204 -33.66 34.91 9.10
C THR A 204 -32.75 34.79 10.34
N SER A 205 -32.99 35.58 11.39
CA SER A 205 -32.21 35.45 12.63
C SER A 205 -32.44 34.12 13.34
N GLU A 206 -33.68 33.61 13.37
CA GLU A 206 -34.01 32.31 13.94
C GLU A 206 -33.36 31.16 13.15
N ALA A 207 -33.37 31.25 11.81
CA ALA A 207 -32.70 30.26 10.95
C ALA A 207 -31.17 30.23 11.17
N ILE A 208 -30.55 31.40 11.33
CA ILE A 208 -29.12 31.53 11.66
C ILE A 208 -28.83 30.92 13.03
N GLU A 209 -29.60 31.26 14.04
CA GLU A 209 -29.43 30.70 15.39
C GLU A 209 -29.59 29.17 15.40
N LYS A 210 -30.58 28.63 14.67
CA LYS A 210 -30.81 27.19 14.55
C LYS A 210 -29.59 26.50 13.92
N ASN A 211 -29.04 27.07 12.85
CA ASN A 211 -27.84 26.51 12.20
C ASN A 211 -26.62 26.58 13.12
N LEU A 212 -26.41 27.70 13.83
CA LEU A 212 -25.28 27.85 14.75
C LEU A 212 -25.38 26.87 15.94
N ARG A 213 -26.56 26.70 16.52
CA ARG A 213 -26.81 25.73 17.60
C ARG A 213 -26.55 24.30 17.12
N TRP A 214 -26.96 23.97 15.87
CA TRP A 214 -26.69 22.66 15.31
C TRP A 214 -25.19 22.44 15.12
N VAL A 215 -24.45 23.41 14.57
CA VAL A 215 -22.99 23.36 14.40
C VAL A 215 -22.28 23.17 15.74
N GLU A 216 -22.70 23.90 16.77
CA GLU A 216 -22.13 23.79 18.11
C GLU A 216 -22.41 22.40 18.74
N SER A 217 -23.62 21.87 18.57
CA SER A 217 -24.00 20.54 19.02
C SER A 217 -23.22 19.43 18.30
N GLU A 218 -23.10 19.54 16.96
CA GLU A 218 -22.36 18.56 16.15
C GLU A 218 -20.87 18.56 16.48
N ALA A 219 -20.29 19.73 16.69
CA ALA A 219 -18.89 19.82 17.07
C ALA A 219 -18.60 19.25 18.47
N LYS A 220 -19.51 19.45 19.41
CA LYS A 220 -19.41 18.78 20.73
C LYS A 220 -19.57 17.27 20.56
N GLY A 221 -20.55 16.84 19.78
CA GLY A 221 -20.75 15.42 19.48
C GLY A 221 -19.53 14.76 18.82
N LEU A 222 -18.86 15.45 17.89
CA LEU A 222 -17.61 14.96 17.27
C LEU A 222 -16.45 14.90 18.28
N ALA A 223 -16.34 15.86 19.19
CA ALA A 223 -15.32 15.86 20.22
C ALA A 223 -15.54 14.73 21.24
N ASP A 224 -16.79 14.55 21.69
CA ASP A 224 -17.17 13.47 22.61
C ASP A 224 -16.99 12.10 21.96
N TYR A 225 -17.34 11.96 20.66
CA TYR A 225 -17.09 10.76 19.86
C TYR A 225 -15.60 10.44 19.79
N ALA A 226 -14.76 11.41 19.44
CA ALA A 226 -13.31 11.22 19.33
C ALA A 226 -12.66 10.80 20.67
N GLN A 227 -13.17 11.30 21.79
CA GLN A 227 -12.70 10.93 23.13
C GLN A 227 -13.22 9.56 23.57
N GLY A 228 -14.46 9.20 23.19
CA GLY A 228 -15.13 7.97 23.58
C GLY A 228 -14.76 6.73 22.76
N LEU A 229 -13.94 6.87 21.71
CA LEU A 229 -13.52 5.75 20.88
C LEU A 229 -12.70 4.73 21.70
N THR A 230 -13.28 3.55 21.88
CA THR A 230 -12.64 2.38 22.50
C THR A 230 -12.72 1.20 21.54
N PHE A 231 -11.69 0.39 21.53
CA PHE A 231 -11.59 -0.79 20.66
C PHE A 231 -11.31 -2.03 21.50
N ASP A 232 -11.94 -3.13 21.15
CA ASP A 232 -11.58 -4.44 21.69
C ASP A 232 -10.21 -4.86 21.13
N PRO A 233 -9.20 -5.08 21.98
CA PRO A 233 -7.88 -5.50 21.53
C PRO A 233 -7.90 -6.77 20.69
N ALA A 234 -8.76 -7.76 21.04
CA ALA A 234 -8.83 -9.02 20.30
C ALA A 234 -9.35 -8.81 18.87
N ALA A 235 -10.35 -7.95 18.69
CA ALA A 235 -10.88 -7.61 17.38
C ALA A 235 -9.84 -6.85 16.53
N VAL A 236 -9.06 -5.95 17.14
CA VAL A 236 -7.99 -5.21 16.42
C VAL A 236 -6.86 -6.14 16.01
N TRP A 237 -6.44 -7.08 16.86
CA TRP A 237 -5.45 -8.08 16.53
C TRP A 237 -5.91 -9.01 15.41
N LYS A 238 -7.16 -9.47 15.43
CA LYS A 238 -7.73 -10.26 14.33
C LYS A 238 -7.68 -9.48 13.03
N ARG A 239 -8.10 -8.22 13.02
CA ARG A 239 -8.07 -7.35 11.83
C ARG A 239 -6.63 -7.10 11.33
N TYR A 240 -5.67 -6.99 12.25
CA TYR A 240 -4.25 -6.88 11.90
C TYR A 240 -3.75 -8.17 11.26
N ALA A 241 -4.03 -9.33 11.84
CA ALA A 241 -3.65 -10.63 11.28
C ALA A 241 -4.25 -10.87 9.88
N ASP A 242 -5.53 -10.47 9.70
CA ASP A 242 -6.22 -10.59 8.42
C ASP A 242 -5.67 -9.64 7.34
N ASN A 243 -5.14 -8.48 7.73
CA ASN A 243 -4.63 -7.46 6.79
C ASN A 243 -3.57 -6.54 7.41
N ALA A 244 -2.42 -7.10 7.76
CA ALA A 244 -1.27 -6.36 8.32
C ALA A 244 -0.81 -5.22 7.39
N ALA A 245 -0.91 -5.41 6.07
CA ALA A 245 -0.49 -4.44 5.06
C ALA A 245 -1.16 -3.07 5.22
N THR A 246 -2.45 -3.03 5.54
CA THR A 246 -3.19 -1.78 5.75
C THR A 246 -2.68 -1.03 7.00
N PHE A 247 -2.42 -1.75 8.09
CA PHE A 247 -1.89 -1.16 9.32
C PHE A 247 -0.47 -0.62 9.13
N ILE A 248 0.36 -1.35 8.38
CA ILE A 248 1.74 -0.94 8.09
C ILE A 248 1.76 0.31 7.21
N ALA A 249 0.95 0.34 6.14
CA ALA A 249 0.83 1.52 5.29
C ALA A 249 0.36 2.76 6.07
N LEU A 250 -0.59 2.57 6.99
CA LEU A 250 -1.07 3.64 7.86
C LEU A 250 0.04 4.11 8.81
N LEU A 251 0.77 3.19 9.43
CA LEU A 251 1.89 3.48 10.33
C LEU A 251 2.98 4.27 9.59
N GLU A 252 3.36 3.85 8.40
CA GLU A 252 4.33 4.54 7.55
C GLU A 252 3.90 5.97 7.20
N SER A 253 2.61 6.18 6.92
CA SER A 253 2.06 7.50 6.58
C SER A 253 2.07 8.48 7.76
N VAL A 254 2.06 7.96 9.00
CA VAL A 254 1.95 8.75 10.23
C VAL A 254 3.31 9.05 10.85
N LEU A 255 4.26 8.10 10.77
CA LEU A 255 5.56 8.25 11.41
C LEU A 255 6.41 9.37 10.79
N PRO A 256 7.16 10.12 11.61
CA PRO A 256 8.11 11.11 11.10
C PRO A 256 9.18 10.46 10.21
N PRO A 257 9.60 11.12 9.11
CA PRO A 257 10.65 10.58 8.23
C PRO A 257 11.95 10.20 8.96
N LYS A 258 12.31 10.91 10.03
CA LYS A 258 13.49 10.60 10.86
C LYS A 258 13.37 9.28 11.65
N VAL A 259 12.17 8.90 12.04
CA VAL A 259 11.91 7.62 12.74
C VAL A 259 11.94 6.49 11.73
N VAL A 260 11.39 6.72 10.55
CA VAL A 260 11.36 5.76 9.45
C VAL A 260 12.75 5.61 8.79
N ALA A 261 13.52 6.69 8.66
CA ALA A 261 14.86 6.69 8.06
C ALA A 261 15.93 5.96 8.91
N LYS A 262 15.65 5.64 10.18
CA LYS A 262 16.55 4.87 11.05
C LYS A 262 16.46 3.35 10.88
N GLY A 263 15.90 2.85 9.79
CA GLY A 263 15.85 1.42 9.49
C GLY A 263 14.73 0.63 10.16
N ILE A 264 13.89 1.29 10.96
CA ILE A 264 12.89 0.67 11.84
C ILE A 264 11.74 0.02 11.04
N LEU A 265 11.43 0.58 9.88
CA LEU A 265 10.50 0.05 8.87
C LEU A 265 11.21 -0.13 7.52
N ALA A 266 12.47 0.25 7.42
CA ALA A 266 13.23 0.11 6.20
C ALA A 266 13.64 -1.35 6.03
N GLY A 267 13.01 -2.03 5.10
CA GLY A 267 13.69 -3.10 4.40
C GLY A 267 14.93 -2.55 3.69
N PRO A 268 15.88 -3.41 3.33
CA PRO A 268 17.22 -3.01 2.94
C PRO A 268 17.33 -2.06 1.76
N ASP A 269 16.43 -2.01 0.78
CA ASP A 269 16.56 -1.08 -0.33
C ASP A 269 15.23 -0.69 -1.01
N MET A 270 14.51 0.26 -0.39
CA MET A 270 13.28 0.80 -1.01
C MET A 270 13.56 1.59 -2.29
N ARG A 271 14.81 2.02 -2.49
CA ARG A 271 15.24 2.84 -3.63
C ARG A 271 15.61 1.98 -4.85
N GLY A 272 15.60 0.62 -4.71
CA GLY A 272 15.85 -0.32 -5.80
C GLY A 272 17.25 -0.20 -6.42
N GLY A 273 18.27 0.11 -5.62
CA GLY A 273 19.64 0.32 -6.10
C GLY A 273 19.82 1.56 -6.98
N LEU A 274 18.91 2.52 -6.96
CA LEU A 274 19.07 3.77 -7.70
C LEU A 274 20.23 4.60 -7.14
N PRO A 275 21.00 5.28 -8.01
CA PRO A 275 22.01 6.25 -7.57
C PRO A 275 21.41 7.33 -6.66
N ALA A 276 22.13 7.73 -5.61
CA ALA A 276 21.65 8.69 -4.63
C ALA A 276 21.10 9.99 -5.26
N VAL A 277 21.75 10.50 -6.28
CA VAL A 277 21.33 11.73 -6.98
C VAL A 277 19.92 11.58 -7.58
N ILE A 278 19.59 10.43 -8.17
CA ILE A 278 18.27 10.17 -8.74
C ILE A 278 17.27 9.88 -7.60
N ALA A 279 17.66 9.05 -6.63
CA ALA A 279 16.81 8.68 -5.52
C ALA A 279 16.37 9.90 -4.68
N ASP A 280 17.30 10.81 -4.38
CA ASP A 280 17.02 12.03 -3.62
C ASP A 280 16.11 12.99 -4.41
N ALA A 281 16.31 13.11 -5.72
CA ALA A 281 15.44 13.91 -6.60
C ALA A 281 14.02 13.33 -6.68
N VAL A 282 13.90 12.00 -6.74
CA VAL A 282 12.62 11.28 -6.71
C VAL A 282 11.91 11.49 -5.38
N GLU A 283 12.60 11.32 -4.24
CA GLU A 283 12.01 11.55 -2.90
C GLU A 283 11.56 13.01 -2.69
N ALA A 284 12.26 13.97 -3.29
CA ALA A 284 11.86 15.38 -3.24
C ALA A 284 10.60 15.69 -4.08
N THR A 285 10.18 14.76 -4.96
CA THR A 285 9.01 14.96 -5.82
C THR A 285 7.73 14.84 -4.99
N SER A 286 6.98 15.95 -4.90
CA SER A 286 5.69 15.97 -4.20
C SER A 286 4.61 15.28 -5.02
N VAL A 287 3.80 14.43 -4.39
CA VAL A 287 2.65 13.77 -5.01
C VAL A 287 1.37 14.10 -4.27
N ASP A 288 0.34 14.49 -5.02
CA ASP A 288 -1.00 14.72 -4.49
C ASP A 288 -1.80 13.42 -4.55
N LEU A 289 -2.17 12.89 -3.39
CA LEU A 289 -2.92 11.65 -3.23
C LEU A 289 -4.38 11.88 -2.80
N SER A 290 -4.91 13.10 -2.94
CA SER A 290 -6.27 13.46 -2.51
C SER A 290 -7.39 12.67 -3.22
N LEU A 291 -7.09 12.13 -4.40
CA LEU A 291 -7.98 11.26 -5.16
C LEU A 291 -7.76 9.76 -4.89
N MET A 292 -6.79 9.39 -4.05
CA MET A 292 -6.62 8.02 -3.57
C MET A 292 -7.53 7.75 -2.37
N THR A 293 -8.06 6.53 -2.29
CA THR A 293 -8.82 6.02 -1.14
C THR A 293 -8.00 5.03 -0.30
N ALA A 294 -6.87 4.58 -0.82
CA ALA A 294 -5.95 3.67 -0.15
C ALA A 294 -4.69 4.39 0.35
N ASN A 295 -4.12 3.88 1.44
CA ASN A 295 -2.80 4.29 1.92
C ASN A 295 -1.71 3.52 1.16
N LEU A 296 -0.69 4.23 0.74
CA LEU A 296 0.49 3.64 0.08
C LEU A 296 1.55 3.26 1.12
N ARG A 297 2.18 2.12 0.93
CA ARG A 297 3.44 1.81 1.60
C ARG A 297 4.53 2.77 1.10
N ARG A 298 5.55 2.99 1.91
CA ARG A 298 6.62 3.93 1.57
C ARG A 298 7.30 3.60 0.25
N TYR A 299 7.60 2.34 0.00
CA TYR A 299 8.17 1.93 -1.28
C TYR A 299 7.20 2.13 -2.45
N GLN A 300 5.88 2.00 -2.24
CA GLN A 300 4.86 2.30 -3.25
C GLN A 300 4.78 3.80 -3.52
N GLN A 301 4.86 4.60 -2.46
CA GLN A 301 4.95 6.06 -2.60
C GLN A 301 6.20 6.47 -3.37
N PHE A 302 7.36 5.89 -3.05
CA PHE A 302 8.60 6.12 -3.79
C PHE A 302 8.46 5.73 -5.28
N GLY A 303 7.85 4.57 -5.59
CA GLY A 303 7.57 4.16 -6.96
C GLY A 303 6.63 5.12 -7.69
N THR A 304 5.62 5.64 -6.99
CA THR A 304 4.74 6.70 -7.52
C THR A 304 5.52 7.98 -7.83
N GLN A 305 6.38 8.43 -6.91
CA GLN A 305 7.25 9.60 -7.09
C GLN A 305 8.21 9.38 -8.26
N TYR A 306 8.75 8.17 -8.40
CA TYR A 306 9.60 7.79 -9.53
C TYR A 306 8.86 7.90 -10.88
N ILE A 307 7.62 7.39 -10.97
CA ILE A 307 6.76 7.52 -12.16
C ILE A 307 6.54 9.01 -12.50
N VAL A 308 6.18 9.81 -11.51
CA VAL A 308 5.89 11.24 -11.71
C VAL A 308 7.15 12.01 -12.12
N HIS A 309 8.29 11.71 -11.50
CA HIS A 309 9.56 12.38 -11.77
C HIS A 309 10.12 12.04 -13.15
N GLN A 310 10.20 10.74 -13.47
CA GLN A 310 10.83 10.26 -14.69
C GLN A 310 9.90 10.26 -15.91
N LYS A 311 8.58 10.31 -15.71
CA LYS A 311 7.51 10.33 -16.72
C LYS A 311 7.41 9.05 -17.55
N ARG A 312 8.51 8.45 -17.97
CA ARG A 312 8.56 7.30 -18.87
C ARG A 312 9.42 6.20 -18.27
N VAL A 313 8.79 5.17 -17.71
CA VAL A 313 9.45 4.19 -16.86
C VAL A 313 9.03 2.76 -17.16
N LEU A 314 9.95 1.85 -16.88
CA LEU A 314 9.72 0.42 -16.75
C LEU A 314 9.77 0.08 -15.25
N LEU A 315 8.63 -0.35 -14.69
CA LEU A 315 8.49 -0.77 -13.30
C LEU A 315 8.61 -2.29 -13.22
N GLY A 316 9.77 -2.74 -12.80
CA GLY A 316 10.15 -4.16 -12.75
C GLY A 316 10.04 -4.79 -11.36
N ASP A 317 9.30 -4.19 -10.45
CA ASP A 317 9.06 -4.71 -9.10
C ASP A 317 8.53 -6.14 -9.13
N ASP A 318 8.91 -6.97 -8.18
CA ASP A 318 8.42 -8.33 -8.06
C ASP A 318 6.88 -8.39 -7.98
N MET A 319 6.32 -9.57 -8.27
CA MET A 319 4.88 -9.80 -8.13
C MET A 319 4.45 -9.56 -6.67
N GLY A 320 3.25 -9.01 -6.47
CA GLY A 320 2.75 -8.71 -5.12
C GLY A 320 3.21 -7.38 -4.50
N LEU A 321 4.17 -6.67 -5.09
CA LEU A 321 4.61 -5.35 -4.60
C LEU A 321 3.65 -4.19 -4.94
N GLY A 322 2.52 -4.48 -5.57
CA GLY A 322 1.51 -3.48 -5.83
C GLY A 322 1.90 -2.48 -6.92
N LYS A 323 2.44 -2.95 -8.05
CA LYS A 323 2.70 -2.09 -9.23
C LYS A 323 1.46 -1.32 -9.67
N THR A 324 0.31 -1.98 -9.70
CA THR A 324 -0.99 -1.38 -10.04
C THR A 324 -1.31 -0.17 -9.19
N ILE A 325 -1.20 -0.28 -7.86
CA ILE A 325 -1.54 0.83 -6.96
C ILE A 325 -0.58 2.01 -7.09
N GLN A 326 0.70 1.77 -7.42
CA GLN A 326 1.67 2.84 -7.69
C GLN A 326 1.29 3.64 -8.94
N VAL A 327 0.85 2.95 -9.99
CA VAL A 327 0.38 3.58 -11.23
C VAL A 327 -0.92 4.34 -11.00
N LEU A 328 -1.87 3.77 -10.26
CA LEU A 328 -3.12 4.45 -9.90
C LEU A 328 -2.85 5.72 -9.07
N ALA A 329 -1.89 5.69 -8.17
CA ALA A 329 -1.48 6.86 -7.40
C ALA A 329 -0.86 7.95 -8.29
N ALA A 330 -0.06 7.59 -9.29
CA ALA A 330 0.45 8.53 -10.28
C ALA A 330 -0.69 9.13 -11.14
N MET A 331 -1.68 8.32 -11.55
CA MET A 331 -2.87 8.82 -12.25
C MET A 331 -3.66 9.80 -11.38
N CYS A 332 -3.86 9.50 -10.08
CA CYS A 332 -4.53 10.39 -9.14
C CYS A 332 -3.79 11.72 -8.98
N HIS A 333 -2.46 11.69 -8.85
CA HIS A 333 -1.65 12.90 -8.81
C HIS A 333 -1.84 13.76 -10.07
N LEU A 334 -1.76 13.15 -11.24
CA LEU A 334 -1.93 13.85 -12.51
C LEU A 334 -3.38 14.38 -12.68
N ALA A 335 -4.37 13.63 -12.21
CA ALA A 335 -5.77 14.07 -12.22
C ALA A 335 -5.99 15.28 -11.31
N ALA A 336 -5.36 15.33 -10.14
CA ALA A 336 -5.37 16.51 -9.26
C ALA A 336 -4.74 17.75 -9.93
N GLN A 337 -3.84 17.55 -10.91
CA GLN A 337 -3.28 18.61 -11.75
C GLN A 337 -4.11 18.94 -13.00
N GLY A 338 -5.30 18.34 -13.14
CA GLY A 338 -6.23 18.60 -14.25
C GLY A 338 -6.05 17.72 -15.48
N LYS A 339 -5.16 16.70 -15.44
CA LYS A 339 -5.07 15.67 -16.47
C LYS A 339 -6.28 14.75 -16.39
N LYS A 340 -6.78 14.25 -17.54
CA LYS A 340 -8.06 13.52 -17.58
C LYS A 340 -8.00 12.21 -18.36
N ARG A 341 -7.01 11.99 -19.21
CA ARG A 341 -7.00 10.90 -20.20
C ARG A 341 -5.95 9.84 -19.82
N PHE A 342 -6.37 8.85 -19.05
CA PHE A 342 -5.53 7.73 -18.63
C PHE A 342 -5.90 6.49 -19.44
N PHE A 343 -4.91 5.71 -19.82
CA PHE A 343 -5.13 4.54 -20.67
C PHE A 343 -4.34 3.33 -20.13
N VAL A 344 -5.02 2.21 -19.98
CA VAL A 344 -4.43 0.95 -19.51
C VAL A 344 -4.54 -0.11 -20.59
N VAL A 345 -3.43 -0.77 -20.92
CA VAL A 345 -3.36 -1.93 -21.77
C VAL A 345 -2.92 -3.13 -20.96
N ALA A 346 -3.75 -4.15 -20.85
CA ALA A 346 -3.53 -5.30 -20.00
C ALA A 346 -3.93 -6.63 -20.67
N PRO A 347 -3.47 -7.78 -20.18
CA PRO A 347 -4.01 -9.08 -20.58
C PRO A 347 -5.52 -9.18 -20.27
N ASN A 348 -6.23 -9.96 -21.07
CA ASN A 348 -7.68 -10.14 -20.89
C ASN A 348 -8.04 -10.69 -19.50
N SER A 349 -7.18 -11.52 -18.92
CA SER A 349 -7.38 -12.13 -17.60
C SER A 349 -7.44 -11.14 -16.44
N VAL A 350 -6.85 -9.97 -16.57
CA VAL A 350 -6.78 -8.96 -15.49
C VAL A 350 -7.58 -7.70 -15.75
N LEU A 351 -8.31 -7.65 -16.86
CA LEU A 351 -9.07 -6.47 -17.28
C LEU A 351 -10.11 -6.03 -16.25
N ILE A 352 -10.92 -6.97 -15.74
CA ILE A 352 -11.91 -6.73 -14.69
C ILE A 352 -11.24 -6.36 -13.36
N ASN A 353 -10.09 -6.97 -13.07
CA ASN A 353 -9.35 -6.61 -11.87
C ASN A 353 -8.88 -5.15 -11.91
N TRP A 354 -8.41 -4.66 -13.07
CA TRP A 354 -8.05 -3.26 -13.24
C TRP A 354 -9.23 -2.31 -12.98
N GLU A 355 -10.40 -2.62 -13.50
CA GLU A 355 -11.61 -1.84 -13.23
C GLU A 355 -11.94 -1.79 -11.74
N ARG A 356 -11.91 -2.94 -11.06
CA ARG A 356 -12.14 -3.05 -9.61
C ARG A 356 -11.10 -2.28 -8.79
N GLU A 357 -9.82 -2.39 -9.13
CA GLU A 357 -8.74 -1.68 -8.44
C GLU A 357 -8.89 -0.16 -8.58
N VAL A 358 -9.23 0.34 -9.78
CA VAL A 358 -9.53 1.76 -9.99
C VAL A 358 -10.68 2.21 -9.08
N ARG A 359 -11.82 1.51 -9.10
CA ARG A 359 -13.00 1.84 -8.27
C ARG A 359 -12.72 1.76 -6.77
N LYS A 360 -11.95 0.76 -6.35
CA LYS A 360 -11.67 0.48 -4.94
C LYS A 360 -10.68 1.48 -4.34
N HIS A 361 -9.66 1.85 -5.09
CA HIS A 361 -8.51 2.58 -4.55
C HIS A 361 -8.43 4.03 -5.00
N THR A 362 -9.31 4.47 -5.89
CA THR A 362 -9.30 5.84 -6.40
C THR A 362 -10.71 6.43 -6.53
N LYS A 363 -10.77 7.75 -6.74
CA LYS A 363 -11.98 8.48 -7.14
C LYS A 363 -12.07 8.66 -8.67
N LEU A 364 -11.21 7.99 -9.44
CA LEU A 364 -11.22 8.05 -10.90
C LEU A 364 -12.34 7.17 -11.48
N ASN A 365 -12.82 7.53 -12.67
CA ASN A 365 -13.84 6.75 -13.37
C ASN A 365 -13.19 5.74 -14.34
N PRO A 366 -13.31 4.41 -14.11
CA PRO A 366 -12.84 3.41 -15.06
C PRO A 366 -13.88 3.19 -16.18
N ILE A 367 -13.39 3.03 -17.41
CA ILE A 367 -14.18 2.72 -18.60
C ILE A 367 -13.52 1.54 -19.30
N VAL A 368 -14.22 0.40 -19.34
CA VAL A 368 -13.70 -0.84 -19.96
C VAL A 368 -13.97 -0.80 -21.46
N VAL A 369 -12.96 -0.46 -22.25
CA VAL A 369 -13.05 -0.33 -23.71
C VAL A 369 -12.78 -1.70 -24.37
N HIS A 370 -13.78 -2.59 -24.31
CA HIS A 370 -13.67 -3.96 -24.78
C HIS A 370 -15.03 -4.50 -25.26
N GLY A 371 -15.02 -5.52 -26.14
CA GLY A 371 -16.24 -6.18 -26.58
C GLY A 371 -16.93 -5.48 -27.74
N PHE A 372 -18.27 -5.51 -27.75
CA PHE A 372 -19.10 -4.95 -28.81
C PHE A 372 -19.24 -3.43 -28.71
N ASP A 373 -19.33 -2.91 -27.50
CA ASP A 373 -19.60 -1.48 -27.23
C ASP A 373 -18.31 -0.64 -27.15
N ARG A 374 -17.14 -1.22 -27.49
CA ARG A 374 -15.82 -0.59 -27.35
C ARG A 374 -15.68 0.77 -28.05
N ASP A 375 -16.40 0.99 -29.16
CA ASP A 375 -16.28 2.24 -29.91
C ASP A 375 -17.07 3.37 -29.23
N ASP A 376 -18.22 3.04 -28.62
CA ASP A 376 -19.03 3.97 -27.81
C ASP A 376 -18.32 4.28 -26.48
N GLU A 377 -17.72 3.30 -25.84
CA GLU A 377 -16.93 3.44 -24.61
C GLU A 377 -15.68 4.29 -24.86
N LEU A 378 -14.99 4.11 -25.99
CA LEU A 378 -13.88 4.97 -26.40
C LEU A 378 -14.35 6.40 -26.64
N ALA A 379 -15.50 6.59 -27.28
CA ALA A 379 -16.09 7.91 -27.51
C ALA A 379 -16.48 8.58 -26.19
N GLN A 380 -17.00 7.81 -25.21
CA GLN A 380 -17.27 8.30 -23.86
C GLN A 380 -15.98 8.75 -23.18
N TRP A 381 -14.93 7.90 -23.16
CA TRP A 381 -13.64 8.26 -22.57
C TRP A 381 -13.03 9.53 -23.18
N ARG A 382 -13.15 9.71 -24.49
CA ARG A 382 -12.67 10.93 -25.17
C ARG A 382 -13.38 12.19 -24.71
N ARG A 383 -14.70 12.11 -24.43
CA ARG A 383 -15.50 13.25 -23.97
C ARG A 383 -15.27 13.57 -22.48
N GLU A 384 -15.30 12.55 -21.65
CA GLU A 384 -15.39 12.68 -20.20
C GLU A 384 -14.03 12.55 -19.51
N GLY A 385 -13.11 11.83 -20.14
CA GLY A 385 -11.87 11.41 -19.52
C GLY A 385 -12.08 10.19 -18.62
N GLY A 386 -11.15 9.92 -17.72
CA GLY A 386 -11.13 8.76 -16.85
C GLY A 386 -10.04 7.75 -17.25
N VAL A 387 -10.16 6.54 -16.76
CA VAL A 387 -9.20 5.44 -17.01
C VAL A 387 -9.80 4.47 -18.02
N ALA A 388 -9.41 4.58 -19.30
CA ALA A 388 -9.75 3.58 -20.31
C ALA A 388 -8.94 2.32 -20.10
N ILE A 389 -9.59 1.16 -20.09
CA ILE A 389 -8.94 -0.14 -19.86
C ILE A 389 -9.25 -1.05 -21.05
N THR A 390 -8.21 -1.57 -21.70
CA THR A 390 -8.38 -2.43 -22.89
C THR A 390 -7.35 -3.56 -22.94
N THR A 391 -7.54 -4.47 -23.89
CA THR A 391 -6.59 -5.58 -24.13
C THR A 391 -5.62 -5.26 -25.26
N TYR A 392 -4.51 -5.99 -25.30
CA TYR A 392 -3.52 -5.90 -26.38
C TYR A 392 -4.10 -6.16 -27.77
N THR A 393 -5.08 -7.08 -27.86
CA THR A 393 -5.72 -7.43 -29.14
C THR A 393 -6.74 -6.40 -29.59
N THR A 394 -7.47 -5.80 -28.65
CA THR A 394 -8.46 -4.76 -28.93
C THR A 394 -7.78 -3.44 -29.30
N LEU A 395 -6.64 -3.11 -28.67
CA LEU A 395 -5.90 -1.86 -28.90
C LEU A 395 -5.65 -1.58 -30.38
N ALA A 396 -5.26 -2.58 -31.18
CA ALA A 396 -4.97 -2.39 -32.60
C ALA A 396 -6.14 -1.77 -33.40
N ARG A 397 -7.38 -2.01 -32.95
CA ARG A 397 -8.61 -1.49 -33.57
C ARG A 397 -8.99 -0.10 -33.10
N LEU A 398 -8.49 0.30 -31.91
CA LEU A 398 -8.85 1.56 -31.26
C LEU A 398 -7.92 2.73 -31.63
N LEU A 399 -6.71 2.45 -32.15
CA LEU A 399 -5.63 3.42 -32.31
C LEU A 399 -6.01 4.66 -33.13
N GLU A 400 -6.85 4.51 -34.16
CA GLU A 400 -7.28 5.65 -34.98
C GLU A 400 -8.19 6.62 -34.24
N GLY A 401 -8.87 6.12 -33.21
CA GLY A 401 -9.73 6.91 -32.34
C GLY A 401 -9.01 7.62 -31.20
N ILE A 402 -7.71 7.42 -31.01
CA ILE A 402 -6.93 7.98 -29.88
C ILE A 402 -6.00 9.07 -30.39
N ASP A 403 -6.19 10.29 -29.89
CA ASP A 403 -5.41 11.49 -30.26
C ASP A 403 -4.36 11.86 -29.20
N LYS A 404 -4.67 11.70 -27.92
CA LYS A 404 -3.79 12.06 -26.81
C LYS A 404 -4.08 11.21 -25.58
N VAL A 405 -3.01 10.85 -24.87
CA VAL A 405 -3.04 10.15 -23.57
C VAL A 405 -2.16 10.92 -22.58
N ASP A 406 -2.66 11.19 -21.39
CA ASP A 406 -1.88 11.85 -20.35
C ASP A 406 -0.94 10.84 -19.66
N LEU A 407 -1.45 9.65 -19.29
CA LEU A 407 -0.62 8.53 -18.82
C LEU A 407 -1.10 7.21 -19.43
N LEU A 408 -0.17 6.50 -20.05
CA LEU A 408 -0.31 5.13 -20.54
C LEU A 408 0.29 4.15 -19.52
N ALA A 409 -0.50 3.17 -19.10
CA ALA A 409 -0.03 2.02 -18.34
C ALA A 409 -0.08 0.75 -19.20
N VAL A 410 1.01 0.00 -19.27
CA VAL A 410 1.11 -1.27 -20.00
C VAL A 410 1.43 -2.36 -19.00
N ASP A 411 0.44 -3.19 -18.69
CA ASP A 411 0.57 -4.27 -17.73
C ASP A 411 1.07 -5.56 -18.40
N GLU A 412 1.85 -6.36 -17.66
CA GLU A 412 2.55 -7.54 -18.18
C GLU A 412 3.30 -7.24 -19.49
N ALA A 413 4.12 -6.20 -19.43
CA ALA A 413 4.82 -5.63 -20.57
C ALA A 413 5.73 -6.64 -21.32
N HIS A 414 6.10 -7.78 -20.71
CA HIS A 414 6.76 -8.88 -21.42
C HIS A 414 5.94 -9.41 -22.62
N SER A 415 4.64 -9.12 -22.68
CA SER A 415 3.77 -9.44 -23.83
C SER A 415 4.17 -8.67 -25.10
N VAL A 416 4.89 -7.56 -25.01
CA VAL A 416 5.32 -6.70 -26.14
C VAL A 416 6.82 -6.76 -26.41
N LYS A 417 7.46 -7.85 -26.04
CA LYS A 417 8.90 -8.10 -26.22
C LYS A 417 9.36 -8.31 -27.67
N ASN A 418 8.45 -8.78 -28.56
CA ASN A 418 8.78 -9.01 -29.96
C ASN A 418 8.49 -7.76 -30.79
N PRO A 419 9.50 -7.04 -31.32
CA PRO A 419 9.30 -5.79 -32.07
C PRO A 419 8.44 -5.95 -33.33
N ALA A 420 8.43 -7.13 -33.97
CA ALA A 420 7.67 -7.40 -35.19
C ALA A 420 6.19 -7.72 -34.93
N ALA A 421 5.80 -8.02 -33.71
CA ALA A 421 4.43 -8.38 -33.39
C ALA A 421 3.49 -7.15 -33.47
N GLN A 422 2.30 -7.33 -34.06
CA GLN A 422 1.30 -6.27 -34.21
C GLN A 422 0.97 -5.60 -32.86
N ARG A 423 0.83 -6.38 -31.78
CA ARG A 423 0.57 -5.83 -30.43
C ARG A 423 1.67 -4.88 -29.98
N THR A 424 2.96 -5.18 -30.27
CA THR A 424 4.10 -4.33 -29.94
C THR A 424 4.07 -3.03 -30.72
N GLN A 425 3.77 -3.10 -32.02
CA GLN A 425 3.63 -1.92 -32.88
C GLN A 425 2.47 -1.02 -32.41
N SER A 426 1.34 -1.62 -32.01
CA SER A 426 0.20 -0.89 -31.49
C SER A 426 0.52 -0.17 -30.19
N VAL A 427 1.17 -0.84 -29.24
CA VAL A 427 1.61 -0.22 -27.96
C VAL A 427 2.65 0.87 -28.22
N LYS A 428 3.60 0.65 -29.13
CA LYS A 428 4.61 1.65 -29.50
C LYS A 428 3.97 2.92 -30.08
N ARG A 429 2.96 2.77 -30.96
CA ARG A 429 2.20 3.91 -31.50
C ARG A 429 1.47 4.66 -30.40
N LEU A 430 0.76 3.95 -29.51
CA LEU A 430 0.05 4.55 -28.36
C LEU A 430 1.01 5.25 -27.40
N CYS A 431 2.17 4.64 -27.15
CA CYS A 431 3.22 5.23 -26.31
C CYS A 431 3.73 6.57 -26.88
N GLY A 432 3.74 6.71 -28.21
CA GLY A 432 4.08 7.99 -28.89
C GLY A 432 3.04 9.10 -28.64
N LEU A 433 1.79 8.76 -28.32
CA LEU A 433 0.70 9.71 -28.01
C LEU A 433 0.62 10.05 -26.51
N ALA A 434 1.40 9.36 -25.66
CA ALA A 434 1.35 9.49 -24.22
C ALA A 434 2.44 10.44 -23.69
N GLU A 435 2.06 11.34 -22.77
CA GLU A 435 3.01 12.18 -22.05
C GLU A 435 3.79 11.36 -21.01
N TYR A 436 3.05 10.56 -20.21
CA TYR A 436 3.61 9.61 -19.25
C TYR A 436 3.40 8.19 -19.75
N ALA A 437 4.39 7.33 -19.61
CA ALA A 437 4.30 5.93 -19.99
C ALA A 437 4.92 5.04 -18.91
N VAL A 438 4.12 4.11 -18.37
CA VAL A 438 4.56 3.17 -17.34
C VAL A 438 4.36 1.76 -17.87
N PHE A 439 5.47 1.05 -18.11
CA PHE A 439 5.44 -0.36 -18.44
C PHE A 439 5.70 -1.16 -17.18
N MET A 440 4.88 -2.17 -16.92
CA MET A 440 4.98 -3.01 -15.72
C MET A 440 5.27 -4.45 -16.08
N SER A 441 6.19 -5.08 -15.37
CA SER A 441 6.45 -6.52 -15.50
C SER A 441 6.86 -7.09 -14.14
N GLY A 442 6.25 -8.21 -13.74
CA GLY A 442 6.62 -8.95 -12.54
C GLY A 442 7.71 -10.00 -12.79
N THR A 443 8.08 -10.25 -14.04
CA THR A 443 9.12 -11.21 -14.39
C THR A 443 10.50 -10.56 -14.40
N ALA A 444 11.51 -11.29 -13.92
CA ALA A 444 12.90 -10.83 -13.94
C ALA A 444 13.41 -10.67 -15.39
N LEU A 445 13.35 -9.44 -15.90
CA LEU A 445 13.82 -9.10 -17.25
C LEU A 445 15.35 -9.12 -17.37
N GLU A 446 16.06 -9.13 -16.25
CA GLU A 446 17.52 -9.07 -16.19
C GLU A 446 18.20 -10.30 -16.83
N ASN A 447 17.52 -11.44 -16.86
CA ASN A 447 18.00 -12.65 -17.50
C ASN A 447 17.71 -12.71 -19.00
N ARG A 448 17.00 -11.71 -19.56
CA ARG A 448 16.55 -11.63 -20.95
C ARG A 448 16.81 -10.24 -21.52
N LEU A 449 18.07 -9.94 -21.74
CA LEU A 449 18.55 -8.61 -22.14
C LEU A 449 17.90 -8.05 -23.40
N GLU A 450 17.59 -8.90 -24.37
CA GLU A 450 16.91 -8.47 -25.60
C GLU A 450 15.49 -7.98 -25.32
N GLU A 451 14.77 -8.65 -24.38
CA GLU A 451 13.45 -8.23 -23.95
C GLU A 451 13.52 -6.89 -23.20
N LEU A 452 14.45 -6.77 -22.26
CA LEU A 452 14.69 -5.53 -21.51
C LEU A 452 15.04 -4.38 -22.47
N HIS A 453 15.95 -4.60 -23.42
CA HIS A 453 16.31 -3.62 -24.43
C HIS A 453 15.09 -3.14 -25.24
N THR A 454 14.26 -4.08 -25.71
CA THR A 454 13.05 -3.76 -26.48
C THR A 454 12.07 -2.91 -25.66
N LEU A 455 11.84 -3.25 -24.40
CA LEU A 455 10.93 -2.52 -23.53
C LEU A 455 11.45 -1.13 -23.19
N VAL A 456 12.71 -1.02 -22.80
CA VAL A 456 13.36 0.25 -22.46
C VAL A 456 13.34 1.21 -23.65
N THR A 457 13.70 0.73 -24.86
CA THR A 457 13.67 1.57 -26.06
C THR A 457 12.26 1.91 -26.55
N THR A 458 11.27 1.11 -26.20
CA THR A 458 9.85 1.44 -26.48
C THR A 458 9.33 2.52 -25.53
N VAL A 459 9.67 2.44 -24.25
CA VAL A 459 9.26 3.42 -23.23
C VAL A 459 9.99 4.75 -23.45
N GLN A 460 11.31 4.70 -23.62
CA GLN A 460 12.15 5.87 -23.89
C GLN A 460 12.92 5.69 -25.21
N PRO A 461 12.34 6.07 -26.35
CA PRO A 461 13.03 5.96 -27.65
C PRO A 461 14.35 6.73 -27.73
N ASN A 462 14.49 7.76 -26.91
CA ASN A 462 15.67 8.62 -26.87
C ASN A 462 16.74 8.14 -25.89
N ILE A 463 16.60 6.93 -25.32
CA ILE A 463 17.65 6.35 -24.50
C ILE A 463 18.91 6.20 -25.37
N GLY A 464 20.01 6.73 -24.85
CA GLY A 464 21.23 6.90 -25.67
C GLY A 464 21.71 5.61 -26.34
N PRO A 465 22.36 5.72 -27.48
CA PRO A 465 22.97 4.57 -28.19
C PRO A 465 23.92 3.77 -27.30
N GLU A 466 24.56 4.42 -26.32
CA GLU A 466 25.49 3.83 -25.35
C GLU A 466 24.81 2.78 -24.48
N VAL A 467 23.61 3.10 -23.92
CA VAL A 467 22.84 2.15 -23.12
C VAL A 467 22.36 0.98 -23.95
N SER A 468 21.93 1.25 -25.19
CA SER A 468 21.55 0.22 -26.14
C SER A 468 22.73 -0.72 -26.52
N ALA A 469 23.92 -0.18 -26.69
CA ALA A 469 25.14 -0.95 -26.97
C ALA A 469 25.55 -1.80 -25.74
N LEU A 470 25.46 -1.21 -24.55
CA LEU A 470 25.79 -1.86 -23.29
C LEU A 470 24.88 -3.08 -23.02
N LEU A 471 23.57 -2.93 -23.17
CA LEU A 471 22.60 -4.02 -22.96
C LEU A 471 22.82 -5.20 -23.92
N ARG A 472 23.42 -4.99 -25.09
CA ARG A 472 23.74 -6.07 -26.03
C ARG A 472 24.99 -6.85 -25.67
N GLN A 473 25.90 -6.30 -24.88
CA GLN A 473 27.21 -6.88 -24.58
C GLN A 473 27.25 -7.62 -23.22
N VAL A 474 26.31 -7.37 -22.32
CA VAL A 474 26.37 -7.81 -20.92
C VAL A 474 25.51 -9.05 -20.67
N ARG A 475 26.04 -10.03 -19.90
CA ARG A 475 25.31 -11.22 -19.42
C ARG A 475 25.88 -11.66 -18.05
N PRO A 476 25.11 -11.69 -16.97
CA PRO A 476 23.85 -11.02 -16.67
C PRO A 476 24.03 -9.51 -16.51
N VAL A 477 22.94 -8.77 -16.19
CA VAL A 477 23.00 -7.30 -15.99
C VAL A 477 23.70 -6.99 -14.66
N PRO A 478 24.93 -6.44 -14.66
CA PRO A 478 25.62 -6.04 -13.43
C PRO A 478 24.96 -4.82 -12.78
N ALA A 479 25.28 -4.55 -11.51
CA ALA A 479 24.82 -3.39 -10.76
C ALA A 479 25.16 -2.05 -11.48
N GLU A 480 26.31 -1.95 -12.15
CA GLU A 480 26.73 -0.78 -12.91
C GLU A 480 25.78 -0.48 -14.08
N VAL A 481 25.26 -1.52 -14.75
CA VAL A 481 24.28 -1.36 -15.84
C VAL A 481 22.92 -0.91 -15.28
N ARG A 482 22.51 -1.43 -14.12
CA ARG A 482 21.31 -0.94 -13.43
C ARG A 482 21.41 0.55 -13.10
N THR A 483 22.58 0.99 -12.67
CA THR A 483 22.84 2.43 -12.41
C THR A 483 22.62 3.28 -13.66
N GLN A 484 23.03 2.82 -14.83
CA GLN A 484 22.81 3.54 -16.10
C GLN A 484 21.37 3.47 -16.58
N LEU A 485 20.62 2.42 -16.22
CA LEU A 485 19.20 2.28 -16.48
C LEU A 485 18.32 3.02 -15.47
N ALA A 486 18.90 3.55 -14.39
CA ALA A 486 18.18 4.19 -13.30
C ALA A 486 17.18 5.31 -13.71
N PRO A 487 17.38 6.06 -14.83
CA PRO A 487 16.37 7.02 -15.30
C PRO A 487 15.10 6.38 -15.88
N VAL A 488 15.13 5.08 -16.23
CA VAL A 488 14.02 4.42 -16.94
C VAL A 488 13.56 3.13 -16.27
N TYR A 489 14.38 2.50 -15.43
CA TYR A 489 14.10 1.19 -14.86
C TYR A 489 14.22 1.20 -13.34
N LEU A 490 13.12 0.88 -12.65
CA LEU A 490 13.07 0.66 -11.21
C LEU A 490 12.69 -0.79 -10.96
N ARG A 491 13.49 -1.51 -10.17
CA ARG A 491 13.21 -2.87 -9.73
C ARG A 491 13.49 -3.05 -8.25
N ARG A 492 12.55 -3.66 -7.55
CA ARG A 492 12.70 -4.09 -6.15
C ARG A 492 12.18 -5.52 -6.03
N THR A 493 12.80 -6.29 -5.16
CA THR A 493 12.34 -7.64 -4.81
C THR A 493 11.45 -7.59 -3.57
N GLN A 494 10.68 -8.65 -3.32
CA GLN A 494 9.92 -8.76 -2.08
C GLN A 494 10.84 -8.71 -0.86
N ALA A 495 12.01 -9.35 -0.94
CA ALA A 495 13.01 -9.33 0.14
C ALA A 495 13.53 -7.92 0.44
N ASP A 496 13.59 -7.03 -0.57
CA ASP A 496 14.08 -5.65 -0.38
C ASP A 496 13.10 -4.78 0.41
N VAL A 497 11.77 -5.05 0.34
CA VAL A 497 10.75 -4.09 0.79
C VAL A 497 9.69 -4.67 1.73
N LEU A 498 9.53 -5.99 1.80
CA LEU A 498 8.52 -6.67 2.64
C LEU A 498 9.20 -7.49 3.73
N THR A 499 9.64 -6.81 4.78
CA THR A 499 10.28 -7.46 5.93
C THR A 499 9.30 -8.15 6.88
N GLU A 500 8.01 -7.91 6.71
CA GLU A 500 6.93 -8.45 7.53
C GLU A 500 6.38 -9.79 7.02
N LEU A 501 6.72 -10.20 5.81
CA LEU A 501 6.29 -11.49 5.32
C LEU A 501 7.16 -12.59 5.94
N PRO A 502 6.57 -13.71 6.37
CA PRO A 502 7.35 -14.89 6.72
C PRO A 502 8.14 -15.35 5.50
N ASP A 503 9.29 -15.96 5.75
CA ASP A 503 10.10 -16.51 4.67
C ASP A 503 9.27 -17.52 3.86
N LEU A 504 9.36 -17.44 2.54
CA LEU A 504 8.73 -18.41 1.65
C LEU A 504 9.46 -19.74 1.83
N THR A 505 8.75 -20.74 2.33
CA THR A 505 9.28 -22.11 2.40
C THR A 505 8.98 -22.82 1.08
N GLU A 506 9.99 -23.02 0.27
CA GLU A 506 9.93 -23.84 -0.93
C GLU A 506 10.51 -25.22 -0.62
N THR A 507 9.77 -26.26 -0.94
CA THR A 507 10.20 -27.64 -0.74
C THR A 507 10.06 -28.39 -2.04
N ASP A 508 11.17 -28.87 -2.58
CA ASP A 508 11.20 -29.77 -3.71
C ASP A 508 11.11 -31.21 -3.19
N GLU A 509 9.99 -31.87 -3.43
CA GLU A 509 9.83 -33.28 -3.13
C GLU A 509 10.06 -34.14 -4.35
N VAL A 510 11.07 -35.00 -4.29
CA VAL A 510 11.33 -36.05 -5.31
C VAL A 510 10.57 -37.30 -4.93
N ILE A 511 9.49 -37.57 -5.67
CA ILE A 511 8.66 -38.75 -5.43
C ILE A 511 9.12 -39.86 -6.38
N PRO A 512 9.65 -41.01 -5.86
CA PRO A 512 10.01 -42.16 -6.69
C PRO A 512 8.77 -42.69 -7.42
N LEU A 513 8.92 -42.99 -8.70
CA LEU A 513 7.86 -43.66 -9.45
C LEU A 513 7.74 -45.11 -9.01
N GLU A 514 6.53 -45.57 -8.73
CA GLU A 514 6.24 -46.97 -8.52
C GLU A 514 6.37 -47.79 -9.84
N PRO A 515 6.50 -49.12 -9.78
CA PRO A 515 6.64 -49.93 -10.99
C PRO A 515 5.55 -49.66 -12.04
N ALA A 516 4.30 -49.50 -11.62
CA ALA A 516 3.17 -49.18 -12.51
C ALA A 516 3.29 -47.79 -13.16
N ASP A 517 3.74 -46.78 -12.38
CA ASP A 517 3.97 -45.42 -12.89
C ASP A 517 5.12 -45.39 -13.88
N LEU A 518 6.17 -46.16 -13.61
CA LEU A 518 7.33 -46.28 -14.48
C LEU A 518 6.98 -46.98 -15.79
N GLU A 519 6.10 -48.01 -15.75
CA GLU A 519 5.58 -48.67 -16.94
C GLU A 519 4.74 -47.71 -17.79
N ALA A 520 3.82 -46.97 -17.17
CA ALA A 520 3.03 -45.94 -17.83
C ALA A 520 3.89 -44.83 -18.47
N TYR A 521 4.95 -44.42 -17.76
CA TYR A 521 5.92 -43.45 -18.27
C TYR A 521 6.67 -43.98 -19.50
N ARG A 522 7.10 -45.22 -19.49
CA ARG A 522 7.84 -45.85 -20.58
C ARG A 522 6.96 -46.17 -21.79
N ALA A 523 5.71 -46.55 -21.56
CA ALA A 523 4.73 -46.84 -22.60
C ALA A 523 4.22 -45.56 -23.33
N SER A 524 4.42 -44.39 -22.72
CA SER A 524 3.97 -43.10 -23.27
C SER A 524 4.80 -42.70 -24.49
N PRO A 525 4.21 -41.98 -25.48
CA PRO A 525 4.94 -41.46 -26.64
C PRO A 525 6.17 -40.66 -26.29
N ASP A 526 7.10 -40.52 -27.23
CA ASP A 526 8.42 -39.91 -27.02
C ASP A 526 8.36 -38.37 -26.90
N ASN A 527 7.35 -37.89 -26.18
CA ASN A 527 7.10 -36.49 -25.86
C ASN A 527 7.18 -36.32 -24.34
N LEU A 528 8.06 -35.43 -23.88
CA LEU A 528 8.29 -35.18 -22.46
C LEU A 528 7.01 -34.82 -21.69
N MET A 529 6.09 -34.06 -22.32
CA MET A 529 4.83 -33.67 -21.68
C MET A 529 3.90 -34.86 -21.48
N HIS A 530 3.77 -35.77 -22.47
CA HIS A 530 2.98 -36.99 -22.32
C HIS A 530 3.57 -37.93 -21.26
N ARG A 531 4.91 -38.04 -21.22
CA ARG A 531 5.59 -38.82 -20.18
C ARG A 531 5.38 -38.27 -18.78
N ARG A 532 5.43 -36.91 -18.64
CA ARG A 532 5.12 -36.24 -17.36
C ARG A 532 3.68 -36.48 -16.94
N LEU A 533 2.73 -36.36 -17.88
CA LEU A 533 1.33 -36.68 -17.60
C LEU A 533 1.18 -38.13 -17.13
N ALA A 534 1.71 -39.10 -17.87
CA ALA A 534 1.64 -40.52 -17.54
C ALA A 534 2.24 -40.83 -16.14
N ALA A 535 3.38 -40.19 -15.81
CA ALA A 535 3.99 -40.30 -14.48
C ALA A 535 3.17 -39.65 -13.36
N THR A 536 2.22 -38.78 -13.68
CA THR A 536 1.38 -38.12 -12.69
C THR A 536 0.07 -38.84 -12.48
N ILE A 537 -0.56 -39.32 -13.56
CA ILE A 537 -1.84 -40.04 -13.48
C ILE A 537 -1.67 -41.56 -13.31
N GLY A 538 -0.43 -42.10 -13.48
CA GLY A 538 -0.12 -43.51 -13.40
C GLY A 538 -0.89 -44.37 -14.43
N ALA A 539 -1.34 -45.54 -14.01
CA ALA A 539 -2.17 -46.43 -14.82
C ALA A 539 -3.63 -45.94 -15.01
N GLY A 540 -3.96 -44.76 -14.51
CA GLY A 540 -5.31 -44.18 -14.45
C GLY A 540 -5.95 -44.43 -13.07
N ASN A 541 -7.21 -43.89 -12.92
CA ASN A 541 -7.98 -44.03 -11.68
C ASN A 541 -7.34 -43.42 -10.41
N LEU A 542 -6.54 -42.38 -10.54
CA LEU A 542 -5.92 -41.65 -9.41
C LEU A 542 -4.93 -42.53 -8.59
N GLN A 543 -4.32 -43.52 -9.23
CA GLN A 543 -3.35 -44.43 -8.62
C GLN A 543 -1.95 -44.12 -9.14
N SER A 544 -1.27 -43.17 -8.48
CA SER A 544 0.15 -42.91 -8.69
C SER A 544 0.80 -42.45 -7.40
N ALA A 545 2.08 -42.73 -7.23
CA ALA A 545 2.85 -42.27 -6.06
C ALA A 545 2.75 -40.73 -5.84
N LYS A 546 2.70 -39.95 -6.93
CA LYS A 546 2.51 -38.49 -6.84
C LYS A 546 1.12 -38.12 -6.34
N PHE A 547 0.10 -38.84 -6.76
CA PHE A 547 -1.27 -38.56 -6.36
C PHE A 547 -1.51 -38.96 -4.90
N ASP A 548 -0.95 -40.04 -4.45
CA ASP A 548 -1.02 -40.48 -3.06
C ASP A 548 -0.30 -39.51 -2.15
N ARG A 549 0.86 -38.98 -2.56
CA ARG A 549 1.55 -37.91 -1.82
C ARG A 549 0.74 -36.62 -1.76
N LEU A 550 0.08 -36.25 -2.86
CA LEU A 550 -0.80 -35.08 -2.86
C LEU A 550 -1.95 -35.24 -1.86
N LYS A 551 -2.57 -36.44 -1.78
CA LYS A 551 -3.63 -36.70 -0.79
C LYS A 551 -3.14 -36.55 0.63
N GLU A 552 -1.98 -37.11 0.97
CA GLU A 552 -1.37 -36.95 2.30
C GLU A 552 -1.16 -35.47 2.66
N LEU A 553 -0.65 -34.66 1.72
CA LEU A 553 -0.47 -33.21 1.93
C LEU A 553 -1.80 -32.50 2.12
N LEU A 554 -2.82 -32.83 1.33
CA LEU A 554 -4.15 -32.24 1.44
C LEU A 554 -4.83 -32.59 2.77
N ASP A 555 -4.66 -33.84 3.26
CA ASP A 555 -5.19 -34.27 4.56
C ASP A 555 -4.52 -33.47 5.70
N GLY A 556 -3.21 -33.29 5.67
CA GLY A 556 -2.50 -32.45 6.64
C GLY A 556 -2.97 -30.99 6.64
N TYR A 557 -3.11 -30.37 5.46
CA TYR A 557 -3.62 -29.00 5.36
C TYR A 557 -5.10 -28.88 5.76
N LYS A 558 -5.88 -29.97 5.65
CA LYS A 558 -7.26 -30.03 6.12
C LYS A 558 -7.32 -30.00 7.64
N GLU A 559 -6.45 -30.73 8.31
CA GLU A 559 -6.33 -30.68 9.78
C GLU A 559 -5.93 -29.28 10.26
N ASP A 560 -5.04 -28.61 9.55
CA ASP A 560 -4.61 -27.24 9.84
C ASP A 560 -5.64 -26.16 9.45
N GLY A 561 -6.73 -26.52 8.76
CA GLY A 561 -7.73 -25.56 8.26
C GLY A 561 -7.21 -24.61 7.18
N ARG A 562 -6.17 -24.99 6.44
CA ARG A 562 -5.52 -24.12 5.42
C ARG A 562 -6.17 -24.26 4.06
N LYS A 563 -6.08 -23.19 3.27
CA LYS A 563 -6.47 -23.19 1.85
C LYS A 563 -5.31 -23.64 0.99
N VAL A 564 -5.61 -24.47 -0.01
CA VAL A 564 -4.62 -25.06 -0.90
C VAL A 564 -4.94 -24.74 -2.36
N ALA A 565 -3.95 -24.24 -3.11
CA ALA A 565 -4.02 -24.07 -4.55
C ALA A 565 -3.15 -25.17 -5.23
N VAL A 566 -3.78 -25.99 -6.06
CA VAL A 566 -3.09 -27.04 -6.81
C VAL A 566 -2.92 -26.60 -8.26
N PHE A 567 -1.68 -26.55 -8.73
CA PHE A 567 -1.34 -26.13 -10.09
C PHE A 567 -0.93 -27.32 -10.96
N SER A 568 -1.44 -27.37 -12.18
CA SER A 568 -1.00 -28.35 -13.19
C SER A 568 -1.12 -27.77 -14.61
N PHE A 569 -0.23 -28.19 -15.51
CA PHE A 569 -0.39 -27.95 -16.95
C PHE A 569 -1.55 -28.76 -17.54
N PHE A 570 -1.91 -29.92 -16.93
CA PHE A 570 -2.80 -30.89 -17.50
C PHE A 570 -4.20 -30.77 -16.90
N ARG A 571 -5.21 -30.51 -17.75
CA ARG A 571 -6.62 -30.43 -17.32
C ARG A 571 -7.12 -31.75 -16.71
N GLN A 572 -6.62 -32.91 -17.21
CA GLN A 572 -6.96 -34.19 -16.65
C GLN A 572 -6.55 -34.30 -15.18
N VAL A 573 -5.31 -33.89 -14.84
CA VAL A 573 -4.83 -33.87 -13.44
C VAL A 573 -5.71 -32.97 -12.56
N LEU A 574 -6.16 -31.80 -13.06
CA LEU A 574 -7.05 -30.92 -12.32
C LEU A 574 -8.42 -31.55 -12.04
N ASN A 575 -8.96 -32.28 -13.03
CA ASN A 575 -10.21 -33.03 -12.87
C ASN A 575 -10.05 -34.15 -11.83
N ASP A 576 -8.92 -34.87 -11.88
CA ASP A 576 -8.59 -35.94 -10.95
C ASP A 576 -8.43 -35.41 -9.52
N VAL A 577 -7.75 -34.24 -9.35
CA VAL A 577 -7.68 -33.55 -8.07
C VAL A 577 -9.07 -33.18 -7.57
N SER A 578 -9.90 -32.56 -8.42
CA SER A 578 -11.27 -32.19 -8.04
C SER A 578 -12.10 -33.40 -7.60
N THR A 579 -12.00 -34.49 -8.32
CA THR A 579 -12.69 -35.75 -7.96
C THR A 579 -12.23 -36.29 -6.62
N SER A 580 -10.93 -36.25 -6.35
CA SER A 580 -10.34 -36.81 -5.11
C SER A 580 -10.77 -36.06 -3.84
N VAL A 581 -11.09 -34.78 -3.95
CA VAL A 581 -11.53 -33.95 -2.79
C VAL A 581 -13.06 -33.79 -2.71
N GLY A 582 -13.81 -34.58 -3.51
CA GLY A 582 -15.27 -34.50 -3.53
C GLY A 582 -15.82 -33.29 -4.28
N GLY A 583 -15.03 -32.67 -5.14
CA GLY A 583 -15.34 -31.48 -5.91
C GLY A 583 -14.61 -30.24 -5.40
N CYS A 584 -13.88 -29.56 -6.27
CA CYS A 584 -13.30 -28.25 -5.97
C CYS A 584 -13.44 -27.31 -7.16
N PRO A 585 -13.44 -25.97 -6.94
CA PRO A 585 -13.41 -24.99 -8.01
C PRO A 585 -12.20 -25.19 -8.92
N GLN A 586 -12.40 -25.05 -10.23
CA GLN A 586 -11.33 -25.17 -11.21
C GLN A 586 -11.21 -23.91 -12.05
N ILE A 587 -9.98 -23.47 -12.29
CA ILE A 587 -9.68 -22.39 -13.24
C ILE A 587 -8.82 -22.97 -14.37
N ASN A 588 -9.36 -22.92 -15.57
CA ASN A 588 -8.69 -23.34 -16.80
C ASN A 588 -9.02 -22.41 -17.96
N GLY A 589 -8.40 -22.62 -19.13
CA GLY A 589 -8.56 -21.74 -20.29
C GLY A 589 -9.97 -21.68 -20.91
N SER A 590 -10.93 -22.48 -20.43
CA SER A 590 -12.30 -22.49 -20.98
C SER A 590 -13.29 -21.60 -20.23
N ILE A 591 -12.94 -21.08 -19.05
CA ILE A 591 -13.83 -20.18 -18.30
C ILE A 591 -13.56 -18.71 -18.64
N SER A 592 -14.61 -17.88 -18.62
CA SER A 592 -14.51 -16.45 -18.87
C SER A 592 -13.73 -15.73 -17.77
N ALA A 593 -13.26 -14.51 -18.03
CA ALA A 593 -12.56 -13.70 -17.03
C ALA A 593 -13.48 -13.37 -15.84
N GLU A 594 -14.78 -13.15 -16.08
CA GLU A 594 -15.78 -12.91 -15.04
C GLU A 594 -16.01 -14.12 -14.15
N GLU A 595 -16.20 -15.30 -14.76
CA GLU A 595 -16.38 -16.55 -14.02
C GLU A 595 -15.14 -16.89 -13.20
N ARG A 596 -13.94 -16.68 -13.76
CA ARG A 596 -12.67 -16.87 -13.05
C ARG A 596 -12.61 -16.02 -11.79
N GLN A 597 -12.97 -14.75 -11.91
CA GLN A 597 -12.94 -13.84 -10.77
C GLN A 597 -13.97 -14.22 -9.71
N LEU A 598 -15.18 -14.63 -10.12
CA LEU A 598 -16.21 -15.12 -9.21
C LEU A 598 -15.75 -16.37 -8.44
N VAL A 599 -15.03 -17.28 -9.11
CA VAL A 599 -14.46 -18.47 -8.48
C VAL A 599 -13.41 -18.08 -7.42
N LEU A 600 -12.51 -17.16 -7.76
CA LEU A 600 -11.48 -16.66 -6.84
C LEU A 600 -12.11 -15.92 -5.64
N ASP A 601 -13.09 -15.06 -5.87
CA ASP A 601 -13.77 -14.31 -4.81
C ASP A 601 -14.49 -15.25 -3.83
N ARG A 602 -15.17 -16.30 -4.34
CA ARG A 602 -15.83 -17.33 -3.51
C ARG A 602 -14.81 -18.13 -2.70
N PHE A 603 -13.71 -18.54 -3.34
CA PHE A 603 -12.64 -19.27 -2.67
C PHE A 603 -11.96 -18.40 -1.60
N ALA A 604 -11.74 -17.11 -1.86
CA ALA A 604 -11.19 -16.17 -0.89
C ALA A 604 -12.13 -15.95 0.30
N ALA A 605 -13.45 -15.90 0.07
CA ALA A 605 -14.45 -15.71 1.12
C ALA A 605 -14.75 -16.97 1.94
N GLN A 606 -14.38 -18.16 1.47
CA GLN A 606 -14.55 -19.41 2.19
C GLN A 606 -13.71 -19.39 3.47
N GLU A 607 -14.27 -19.77 4.61
CA GLU A 607 -13.51 -19.97 5.85
C GLU A 607 -13.02 -21.42 5.99
N GLY A 608 -11.86 -21.60 6.60
CA GLY A 608 -11.24 -22.89 6.85
C GLY A 608 -10.63 -23.56 5.62
N PHE A 609 -10.57 -24.89 5.62
CA PHE A 609 -9.97 -25.68 4.55
C PHE A 609 -10.71 -25.51 3.22
N GLY A 610 -9.97 -25.34 2.15
CA GLY A 610 -10.47 -25.30 0.80
C GLY A 610 -9.40 -25.69 -0.22
N VAL A 611 -9.81 -26.30 -1.31
CA VAL A 611 -8.92 -26.63 -2.44
C VAL A 611 -9.42 -25.92 -3.68
N ILE A 612 -8.49 -25.34 -4.45
CA ILE A 612 -8.76 -24.81 -5.79
C ILE A 612 -7.74 -25.39 -6.77
N ALA A 613 -8.19 -25.80 -7.94
CA ALA A 613 -7.35 -26.39 -8.97
C ALA A 613 -7.16 -25.42 -10.15
N LEU A 614 -5.90 -25.11 -10.49
CA LEU A 614 -5.55 -24.06 -11.46
C LEU A 614 -4.66 -24.59 -12.59
N GLN A 615 -5.01 -24.29 -13.83
CA GLN A 615 -4.17 -24.60 -14.99
C GLN A 615 -3.08 -23.53 -15.14
N ILE A 616 -1.81 -23.97 -15.21
CA ILE A 616 -0.65 -23.04 -15.20
C ILE A 616 -0.67 -22.04 -16.39
N GLU A 617 -1.19 -22.41 -17.54
CA GLU A 617 -1.26 -21.54 -18.74
C GLU A 617 -2.61 -20.82 -18.93
N ALA A 618 -3.52 -20.95 -17.99
CA ALA A 618 -4.85 -20.32 -18.09
C ALA A 618 -4.93 -18.96 -17.39
N GLY A 619 -3.79 -18.50 -16.87
CA GLY A 619 -3.66 -17.24 -16.15
C GLY A 619 -3.60 -16.01 -17.04
#